data_6cffdb2c5c062318c8cef5cfdef2a692
#
_entry.id   6cffdb2c5c062318c8cef5cfdef2a692
#
_cell.length_a   1.000
_cell.length_b   1.000
_cell.length_c   1.000
_cell.angle_alpha   90.00
_cell.angle_beta   90.00
_cell.angle_gamma   90.00
#
_symmetry.space_group_name_H-M   'P 1'
#
loop_
_entity.id
_entity.type
_entity.pdbx_description
1 polymer ?
#
loop_
_entity_poly.entity_id
_entity_poly.type
_entity_poly.pdbx_seq_one_letter_code
_entity_poly.pdbx_strand_id
1 'polypeptide(L)'
;MKNLVLFILIFITHISFSQEKLDTIAISNEKDSIETDSIENIGEIETTINYSAKDSIFYDLKTQTLKLYGNSKIDYGDINLSAYEILIDWDEQTIDANFRVDSLGKKIGKPIFTEDNQSYETDKITYNFDSKKAKIKGIVTQLDDAYMQGEDVKKNELDELFIHDAKYTTCNLAEPHFHISAKKIKVIPGKKVLSGPFHLKFGNIPTPLGFIFGMFPQPKKKISGIIMPNYGEEQRRGFYLRDGGYYFAASDNIDLRLTGDIYSKGSYGVTLGTSYKKRYSYSGSLRFNFNKSKTGTFENPAISNDFSFSWAHSPDSKGRSSRFSSSVNFQTNSYNQNKNLVYSDFNESINAQFNSNISYTKTFKGTPFNLSANLRHSQNVQTKKVNLTLPDVSYNMSRIYPFKNLGKLGKTALGKLSISHRFTGKIQLSNGASGGSLSGLNIINSPENFSDQIEFNFDNISSILDRSKIGGKHTIPISTSFNLLKYFTVSPSVNYNEIWYFKKLSYNYNELENGIEIDTTNSFSRAWSYNSALSLSTRIYGTVFFK
;
A
#
# COMPACT_ATOMS: atom_id res chain seq x y z
N MET A 1 -11.89 17.21 32.31
CA MET A 1 -10.96 17.05 31.18
C MET A 1 -10.23 15.69 31.16
N LYS A 2 -9.79 15.12 32.28
CA LYS A 2 -9.23 13.74 32.33
C LYS A 2 -10.15 12.67 31.68
N ASN A 3 -11.46 12.82 31.84
CA ASN A 3 -12.44 11.87 31.29
C ASN A 3 -12.65 12.00 29.77
N LEU A 4 -12.32 13.14 29.16
CA LEU A 4 -12.44 13.34 27.71
C LEU A 4 -11.26 12.70 26.96
N VAL A 5 -10.06 12.78 27.51
CA VAL A 5 -8.87 12.12 26.95
C VAL A 5 -9.00 10.59 27.07
N LEU A 6 -9.58 10.11 28.19
CA LEU A 6 -9.88 8.70 28.37
C LEU A 6 -10.95 8.20 27.39
N PHE A 7 -11.95 9.03 27.06
CA PHE A 7 -12.99 8.71 26.09
C PHE A 7 -12.43 8.62 24.64
N ILE A 8 -11.48 9.47 24.29
CA ILE A 8 -10.79 9.41 22.99
C ILE A 8 -9.89 8.17 22.90
N LEU A 9 -9.20 7.81 23.98
CA LEU A 9 -8.38 6.60 24.03
C LEU A 9 -9.23 5.31 23.98
N ILE A 10 -10.38 5.28 24.64
CA ILE A 10 -11.33 4.15 24.60
C ILE A 10 -11.97 4.02 23.21
N PHE A 11 -12.23 5.12 22.52
CA PHE A 11 -12.77 5.08 21.16
C PHE A 11 -11.78 4.51 20.14
N ILE A 12 -10.48 4.71 20.34
CA ILE A 12 -9.41 4.15 19.49
C ILE A 12 -9.27 2.64 19.72
N THR A 13 -9.47 2.14 20.94
CA THR A 13 -9.35 0.70 21.25
C THR A 13 -10.55 -0.14 20.77
N HIS A 14 -11.74 0.46 20.62
CA HIS A 14 -12.92 -0.26 20.11
C HIS A 14 -13.06 -0.35 18.59
N ILE A 15 -12.23 0.35 17.83
CA ILE A 15 -12.24 0.26 16.35
C ILE A 15 -11.48 -0.99 15.84
N SER A 16 -10.72 -1.66 16.70
CA SER A 16 -9.81 -2.75 16.31
C SER A 16 -10.44 -4.15 16.24
N PHE A 17 -11.70 -4.35 16.67
CA PHE A 17 -12.34 -5.65 16.69
C PHE A 17 -13.73 -5.63 16.08
N SER A 18 -13.80 -5.63 14.76
CA SER A 18 -14.95 -6.15 14.02
C SER A 18 -14.42 -7.13 12.97
N GLN A 19 -14.11 -8.33 13.40
CA GLN A 19 -14.02 -9.49 12.50
C GLN A 19 -15.43 -10.00 12.27
N GLU A 20 -15.93 -9.80 11.07
CA GLU A 20 -17.08 -10.53 10.55
C GLU A 20 -16.70 -12.02 10.45
N LYS A 21 -17.35 -12.84 11.28
CA LYS A 21 -17.34 -14.30 11.13
C LYS A 21 -18.00 -14.63 9.81
N LEU A 22 -17.28 -15.23 8.88
CA LEU A 22 -17.85 -15.99 7.78
C LEU A 22 -18.37 -17.30 8.36
N ASP A 23 -19.67 -17.50 8.32
CA ASP A 23 -20.30 -18.79 8.60
C ASP A 23 -19.89 -19.79 7.50
N THR A 24 -19.06 -20.72 7.90
CA THR A 24 -18.74 -21.90 7.08
C THR A 24 -19.87 -22.91 7.27
N ILE A 25 -20.63 -23.13 6.22
CA ILE A 25 -21.62 -24.22 6.19
C ILE A 25 -20.82 -25.53 6.21
N ALA A 26 -20.89 -26.24 7.32
CA ALA A 26 -20.37 -27.58 7.46
C ALA A 26 -21.35 -28.56 6.79
N ILE A 27 -20.92 -29.17 5.70
CA ILE A 27 -21.58 -30.35 5.14
C ILE A 27 -21.03 -31.55 5.91
N SER A 28 -21.88 -32.14 6.73
CA SER A 28 -21.60 -33.41 7.39
C SER A 28 -21.69 -34.53 6.36
N ASN A 29 -20.58 -35.16 6.05
CA ASN A 29 -20.56 -36.47 5.41
C ASN A 29 -20.32 -37.53 6.49
N GLU A 30 -21.33 -38.33 6.77
CA GLU A 30 -21.20 -39.58 7.49
C GLU A 30 -20.28 -40.52 6.69
N LYS A 31 -19.26 -40.99 7.35
CA LYS A 31 -18.40 -42.10 6.87
C LYS A 31 -18.88 -43.39 7.50
N ASP A 32 -19.49 -44.23 6.71
CA ASP A 32 -19.60 -45.64 7.02
C ASP A 32 -18.21 -46.29 6.81
N SER A 33 -17.69 -46.85 7.87
CA SER A 33 -16.46 -47.60 7.89
C SER A 33 -16.72 -49.02 7.40
N ILE A 34 -16.10 -49.39 6.27
CA ILE A 34 -15.92 -50.78 5.88
C ILE A 34 -14.40 -51.06 5.95
N GLU A 35 -14.00 -51.86 6.92
CA GLU A 35 -12.69 -52.47 6.98
C GLU A 35 -12.55 -53.43 5.81
N THR A 36 -11.53 -53.26 4.99
CA THR A 36 -11.10 -54.28 4.03
C THR A 36 -9.59 -54.41 4.11
N ASP A 37 -9.19 -55.68 4.25
CA ASP A 37 -7.83 -56.17 4.40
C ASP A 37 -6.84 -55.67 3.36
N SER A 38 -5.60 -55.49 3.83
CA SER A 38 -4.39 -55.15 3.09
C SER A 38 -4.08 -56.18 2.00
N ILE A 39 -4.20 -55.75 0.75
CA ILE A 39 -3.49 -56.35 -0.38
C ILE A 39 -2.35 -55.43 -0.74
N GLU A 40 -1.11 -55.89 -0.67
CA GLU A 40 0.07 -55.17 -1.18
C GLU A 40 -0.14 -54.88 -2.67
N ASN A 41 -0.32 -53.60 -3.01
CA ASN A 41 -0.43 -53.17 -4.38
C ASN A 41 0.96 -52.90 -4.97
N ILE A 42 1.30 -53.69 -5.96
CA ILE A 42 2.39 -53.49 -6.90
C ILE A 42 2.03 -52.30 -7.78
N GLY A 43 2.72 -51.14 -7.60
CA GLY A 43 2.81 -50.01 -8.55
C GLY A 43 1.49 -49.42 -9.00
N GLU A 44 0.79 -48.67 -8.13
CA GLU A 44 -0.33 -47.88 -8.56
C GLU A 44 0.13 -46.62 -9.32
N ILE A 45 -0.27 -46.53 -10.61
CA ILE A 45 -0.23 -45.30 -11.37
C ILE A 45 -1.33 -44.42 -10.77
N GLU A 46 -0.96 -43.37 -10.01
CA GLU A 46 -1.87 -42.50 -9.28
C GLU A 46 -2.82 -41.70 -10.16
N THR A 47 -2.58 -41.63 -11.50
CA THR A 47 -3.38 -40.87 -12.45
C THR A 47 -3.44 -41.52 -13.83
N THR A 48 -4.55 -41.28 -14.57
CA THR A 48 -4.71 -41.74 -15.94
C THR A 48 -3.75 -40.98 -16.88
N ILE A 49 -3.02 -41.72 -17.70
CA ILE A 49 -2.18 -41.15 -18.77
C ILE A 49 -3.05 -40.97 -20.02
N ASN A 50 -3.22 -39.73 -20.43
CA ASN A 50 -3.87 -39.40 -21.71
C ASN A 50 -2.81 -39.10 -22.75
N TYR A 51 -2.91 -39.78 -23.90
CA TYR A 51 -2.01 -39.54 -25.02
C TYR A 51 -2.72 -39.37 -26.35
N SER A 52 -2.15 -38.56 -27.23
CA SER A 52 -2.66 -38.32 -28.56
C SER A 52 -1.54 -38.08 -29.56
N ALA A 53 -1.75 -38.42 -30.80
CA ALA A 53 -0.84 -38.15 -31.90
C ALA A 53 -1.62 -37.84 -33.18
N LYS A 54 -1.08 -36.98 -34.06
CA LYS A 54 -1.75 -36.59 -35.28
C LYS A 54 -1.53 -37.58 -36.43
N ASP A 55 -0.33 -38.16 -36.54
CA ASP A 55 0.04 -38.99 -37.70
C ASP A 55 -0.19 -40.50 -37.44
N SER A 56 0.39 -41.07 -36.40
CA SER A 56 0.20 -42.48 -36.05
C SER A 56 0.52 -42.77 -34.58
N ILE A 57 -0.13 -43.83 -34.09
CA ILE A 57 0.12 -44.44 -32.76
C ILE A 57 0.44 -45.91 -32.99
N PHE A 58 1.60 -46.37 -32.54
CA PHE A 58 2.05 -47.72 -32.68
C PHE A 58 2.38 -48.31 -31.31
N TYR A 59 1.73 -49.43 -30.97
CA TYR A 59 2.00 -50.16 -29.74
C TYR A 59 2.60 -51.56 -30.05
N ASP A 60 3.79 -51.84 -29.52
CA ASP A 60 4.45 -53.12 -29.62
C ASP A 60 4.21 -53.91 -28.34
N LEU A 61 3.45 -54.99 -28.45
CA LEU A 61 3.11 -55.89 -27.34
C LEU A 61 4.29 -56.69 -26.81
N LYS A 62 5.33 -56.95 -27.62
CA LYS A 62 6.49 -57.73 -27.21
C LYS A 62 7.47 -56.93 -26.38
N THR A 63 7.69 -55.66 -26.77
CA THR A 63 8.63 -54.77 -26.12
C THR A 63 7.91 -53.79 -25.16
N GLN A 64 6.61 -53.92 -24.99
CA GLN A 64 5.78 -53.05 -24.17
C GLN A 64 6.04 -51.54 -24.41
N THR A 65 6.24 -51.16 -25.69
CA THR A 65 6.56 -49.80 -26.07
C THR A 65 5.43 -49.17 -26.87
N LEU A 66 5.14 -47.89 -26.57
CA LEU A 66 4.17 -47.05 -27.28
C LEU A 66 4.90 -45.93 -28.01
N LYS A 67 4.75 -45.85 -29.33
CA LYS A 67 5.33 -44.81 -30.17
C LYS A 67 4.24 -43.90 -30.71
N LEU A 68 4.39 -42.61 -30.49
CA LEU A 68 3.50 -41.57 -30.96
C LEU A 68 4.22 -40.70 -31.99
N TYR A 69 3.61 -40.46 -33.15
CA TYR A 69 4.20 -39.67 -34.23
C TYR A 69 3.28 -38.51 -34.65
N GLY A 70 3.89 -37.34 -34.90
CA GLY A 70 3.21 -36.18 -35.45
C GLY A 70 2.41 -35.41 -34.40
N ASN A 71 2.96 -34.27 -33.90
CA ASN A 71 2.35 -33.43 -32.87
C ASN A 71 1.82 -34.26 -31.68
N SER A 72 2.64 -35.17 -31.22
CA SER A 72 2.34 -36.08 -30.11
C SER A 72 2.19 -35.30 -28.80
N LYS A 73 1.24 -35.72 -27.96
CA LYS A 73 1.00 -35.14 -26.64
C LYS A 73 0.76 -36.23 -25.62
N ILE A 74 1.27 -36.00 -24.42
CA ILE A 74 1.02 -36.80 -23.22
C ILE A 74 0.63 -35.85 -22.09
N ASP A 75 -0.48 -36.17 -21.42
CA ASP A 75 -0.92 -35.53 -20.21
C ASP A 75 -0.92 -36.57 -19.06
N TYR A 76 -0.13 -36.31 -18.02
CA TYR A 76 0.00 -37.15 -16.85
C TYR A 76 -0.01 -36.30 -15.58
N GLY A 77 -1.14 -36.23 -14.87
CA GLY A 77 -1.32 -35.33 -13.74
C GLY A 77 -1.09 -33.87 -14.12
N ASP A 78 -0.14 -33.21 -13.45
CA ASP A 78 0.24 -31.82 -13.72
C ASP A 78 1.31 -31.67 -14.81
N ILE A 79 1.75 -32.81 -15.40
CA ILE A 79 2.77 -32.87 -16.45
C ILE A 79 2.09 -32.91 -17.81
N ASN A 80 2.48 -31.98 -18.70
CA ASN A 80 2.10 -31.98 -20.11
C ASN A 80 3.38 -32.01 -20.96
N LEU A 81 3.48 -32.99 -21.82
CA LEU A 81 4.60 -33.14 -22.77
C LEU A 81 4.08 -33.17 -24.20
N SER A 82 4.60 -32.28 -25.02
CA SER A 82 4.31 -32.25 -26.47
C SER A 82 5.59 -32.32 -27.27
N ALA A 83 5.62 -33.14 -28.33
CA ALA A 83 6.78 -33.33 -29.20
C ALA A 83 6.37 -33.81 -30.60
N TYR A 84 7.30 -33.86 -31.55
CA TYR A 84 7.05 -34.52 -32.84
C TYR A 84 6.92 -36.04 -32.65
N GLU A 85 7.86 -36.68 -31.90
CA GLU A 85 7.89 -38.11 -31.61
C GLU A 85 8.01 -38.31 -30.10
N ILE A 86 7.18 -39.20 -29.57
CA ILE A 86 7.24 -39.62 -28.17
C ILE A 86 7.23 -41.15 -28.14
N LEU A 87 8.20 -41.72 -27.41
CA LEU A 87 8.31 -43.15 -27.11
C LEU A 87 8.09 -43.38 -25.63
N ILE A 88 7.14 -44.20 -25.25
CA ILE A 88 6.95 -44.68 -23.88
C ILE A 88 7.40 -46.12 -23.82
N ASP A 89 8.29 -46.41 -22.90
CA ASP A 89 8.76 -47.75 -22.58
C ASP A 89 8.27 -48.10 -21.16
N TRP A 90 7.37 -49.07 -21.09
CA TRP A 90 6.76 -49.47 -19.81
C TRP A 90 7.67 -50.36 -18.98
N ASP A 91 8.57 -51.14 -19.63
CA ASP A 91 9.53 -52.00 -18.92
C ASP A 91 10.61 -51.14 -18.25
N GLU A 92 11.16 -50.16 -18.95
CA GLU A 92 12.16 -49.24 -18.41
C GLU A 92 11.54 -48.02 -17.69
N GLN A 93 10.23 -47.91 -17.72
CA GLN A 93 9.45 -46.77 -17.11
C GLN A 93 9.92 -45.42 -17.59
N THR A 94 10.23 -45.30 -18.88
CA THR A 94 10.77 -44.08 -19.48
C THR A 94 9.90 -43.51 -20.58
N ILE A 95 9.95 -42.18 -20.71
CA ILE A 95 9.38 -41.41 -21.81
C ILE A 95 10.52 -40.69 -22.49
N ASP A 96 10.72 -40.98 -23.79
CA ASP A 96 11.65 -40.28 -24.65
C ASP A 96 10.89 -39.40 -25.62
N ALA A 97 11.21 -38.11 -25.68
CA ALA A 97 10.61 -37.17 -26.62
C ALA A 97 11.68 -36.48 -27.48
N ASN A 98 11.42 -36.42 -28.78
CA ASN A 98 12.36 -35.93 -29.79
C ASN A 98 11.67 -35.00 -30.80
N PHE A 99 12.47 -34.12 -31.44
CA PHE A 99 12.07 -33.36 -32.61
C PHE A 99 12.34 -34.16 -33.91
N ARG A 100 11.78 -33.74 -35.02
CA ARG A 100 12.14 -34.20 -36.37
C ARG A 100 12.89 -33.10 -37.11
N VAL A 101 13.79 -33.47 -37.98
CA VAL A 101 14.44 -32.57 -38.94
C VAL A 101 13.70 -32.68 -40.28
N ASP A 102 13.27 -31.55 -40.84
CA ASP A 102 12.65 -31.51 -42.17
C ASP A 102 13.69 -31.62 -43.28
N SER A 103 13.22 -31.67 -44.52
CA SER A 103 14.09 -31.75 -45.73
C SER A 103 14.99 -30.53 -45.93
N LEU A 104 14.72 -29.43 -45.22
CA LEU A 104 15.52 -28.19 -45.25
C LEU A 104 16.49 -28.10 -44.06
N GLY A 105 16.61 -29.14 -43.22
CA GLY A 105 17.47 -29.12 -42.05
C GLY A 105 16.87 -28.41 -40.83
N LYS A 106 15.62 -27.98 -40.84
CA LYS A 106 14.98 -27.28 -39.74
C LYS A 106 14.39 -28.29 -38.73
N LYS A 107 14.61 -28.05 -37.44
CA LYS A 107 14.00 -28.80 -36.33
C LYS A 107 12.52 -28.46 -36.21
N ILE A 108 11.65 -29.48 -36.30
CA ILE A 108 10.18 -29.33 -36.22
C ILE A 108 9.68 -30.15 -35.03
N GLY A 109 8.74 -29.59 -34.25
CA GLY A 109 8.08 -30.23 -33.12
C GLY A 109 9.05 -30.57 -32.00
N LYS A 110 9.87 -29.60 -31.59
CA LYS A 110 10.73 -29.76 -30.41
C LYS A 110 9.91 -30.13 -29.18
N PRO A 111 10.41 -30.97 -28.31
CA PRO A 111 9.75 -31.31 -27.06
C PRO A 111 9.51 -30.06 -26.20
N ILE A 112 8.28 -29.89 -25.76
CA ILE A 112 7.87 -28.87 -24.79
C ILE A 112 7.31 -29.61 -23.58
N PHE A 113 7.99 -29.49 -22.47
CA PHE A 113 7.62 -30.07 -21.19
C PHE A 113 7.08 -28.97 -20.28
N THR A 114 5.86 -29.16 -19.74
CA THR A 114 5.22 -28.21 -18.84
C THR A 114 4.88 -28.90 -17.52
N GLU A 115 5.29 -28.33 -16.39
CA GLU A 115 5.04 -28.80 -15.03
C GLU A 115 4.84 -27.56 -14.14
N ASP A 116 3.85 -27.52 -13.27
CA ASP A 116 3.58 -26.41 -12.33
C ASP A 116 3.58 -25.01 -12.96
N ASN A 117 2.99 -24.83 -14.15
CA ASN A 117 3.00 -23.57 -14.91
C ASN A 117 4.38 -23.12 -15.43
N GLN A 118 5.40 -23.97 -15.37
CA GLN A 118 6.69 -23.72 -15.99
C GLN A 118 6.82 -24.53 -17.28
N SER A 119 7.19 -23.88 -18.36
CA SER A 119 7.35 -24.50 -19.68
C SER A 119 8.82 -24.51 -20.11
N TYR A 120 9.29 -25.66 -20.59
CA TYR A 120 10.66 -25.89 -21.00
C TYR A 120 10.68 -26.41 -22.45
N GLU A 121 11.23 -25.62 -23.36
CA GLU A 121 11.51 -26.10 -24.72
C GLU A 121 12.87 -26.80 -24.74
N THR A 122 12.94 -27.98 -25.35
CA THR A 122 14.14 -28.82 -25.35
C THR A 122 14.40 -29.42 -26.72
N ASP A 123 15.63 -29.90 -26.98
CA ASP A 123 15.91 -30.69 -28.17
C ASP A 123 15.59 -32.18 -27.96
N LYS A 124 15.88 -32.71 -26.75
CA LYS A 124 15.54 -34.08 -26.38
C LYS A 124 15.27 -34.15 -24.88
N ILE A 125 14.28 -34.90 -24.47
CA ILE A 125 14.01 -35.24 -23.07
C ILE A 125 13.83 -36.75 -22.92
N THR A 126 14.51 -37.32 -21.92
CA THR A 126 14.26 -38.66 -21.38
C THR A 126 13.84 -38.50 -19.95
N TYR A 127 12.63 -38.92 -19.62
CA TYR A 127 12.04 -38.81 -18.27
C TYR A 127 11.69 -40.22 -17.78
N ASN A 128 12.15 -40.58 -16.61
CA ASN A 128 11.75 -41.82 -15.94
C ASN A 128 10.66 -41.48 -14.92
N PHE A 129 9.46 -42.02 -15.12
CA PHE A 129 8.28 -41.65 -14.34
C PHE A 129 8.21 -42.38 -12.98
N ASP A 130 8.95 -43.45 -12.77
CA ASP A 130 9.09 -44.09 -11.45
C ASP A 130 10.06 -43.30 -10.56
N SER A 131 11.28 -43.09 -11.00
CA SER A 131 12.29 -42.34 -10.24
C SER A 131 12.15 -40.82 -10.30
N LYS A 132 11.23 -40.28 -11.12
CA LYS A 132 11.01 -38.85 -11.36
C LYS A 132 12.26 -38.07 -11.82
N LYS A 133 13.24 -38.79 -12.38
CA LYS A 133 14.50 -38.24 -12.91
C LYS A 133 14.38 -37.95 -14.40
N ALA A 134 15.00 -36.84 -14.81
CA ALA A 134 15.06 -36.48 -16.23
C ALA A 134 16.49 -36.19 -16.70
N LYS A 135 16.74 -36.50 -17.98
CA LYS A 135 17.92 -36.07 -18.72
C LYS A 135 17.45 -35.32 -19.95
N ILE A 136 17.88 -34.05 -20.06
CA ILE A 136 17.38 -33.11 -21.03
C ILE A 136 18.56 -32.55 -21.82
N LYS A 137 18.43 -32.43 -23.14
CA LYS A 137 19.41 -31.77 -23.99
C LYS A 137 18.82 -30.51 -24.60
N GLY A 138 19.61 -29.41 -24.59
CA GLY A 138 19.25 -28.16 -25.26
C GLY A 138 18.03 -27.47 -24.62
N ILE A 139 18.06 -27.26 -23.33
CA ILE A 139 16.93 -26.58 -22.62
C ILE A 139 16.98 -25.07 -22.83
N VAL A 140 15.82 -24.48 -23.11
CA VAL A 140 15.56 -23.04 -23.04
C VAL A 140 14.35 -22.81 -22.14
N THR A 141 14.52 -22.05 -21.08
CA THR A 141 13.43 -21.69 -20.18
C THR A 141 13.42 -20.22 -19.86
N GLN A 142 12.24 -19.66 -19.70
CA GLN A 142 12.07 -18.30 -19.26
C GLN A 142 11.90 -18.28 -17.73
N LEU A 143 12.72 -17.50 -17.04
CA LEU A 143 12.68 -17.25 -15.60
C LEU A 143 12.39 -15.76 -15.38
N ASP A 144 11.15 -15.44 -15.04
CA ASP A 144 10.67 -14.05 -14.92
C ASP A 144 10.96 -13.23 -16.21
N ASP A 145 11.78 -12.18 -16.14
CA ASP A 145 12.18 -11.33 -17.28
C ASP A 145 13.47 -11.80 -17.97
N ALA A 146 13.99 -12.98 -17.64
CA ALA A 146 15.24 -13.49 -18.16
C ALA A 146 15.09 -14.89 -18.78
N TYR A 147 16.06 -15.28 -19.59
CA TYR A 147 16.14 -16.58 -20.25
C TYR A 147 17.35 -17.37 -19.74
N MET A 148 17.14 -18.64 -19.45
CA MET A 148 18.22 -19.58 -19.16
C MET A 148 18.28 -20.64 -20.26
N GLN A 149 19.48 -20.84 -20.80
CA GLN A 149 19.79 -21.86 -21.80
C GLN A 149 20.81 -22.81 -21.18
N GLY A 150 20.65 -24.12 -21.39
CA GLY A 150 21.58 -25.15 -20.92
C GLY A 150 21.77 -26.22 -21.99
N GLU A 151 22.98 -26.73 -22.13
CA GLU A 151 23.27 -27.76 -23.13
C GLU A 151 22.87 -29.16 -22.62
N ASP A 152 23.33 -29.53 -21.42
CA ASP A 152 22.96 -30.78 -20.75
C ASP A 152 22.36 -30.48 -19.37
N VAL A 153 21.16 -30.99 -19.12
CA VAL A 153 20.45 -30.82 -17.86
C VAL A 153 20.02 -32.16 -17.29
N LYS A 154 20.22 -32.33 -15.99
CA LYS A 154 19.73 -33.47 -15.21
C LYS A 154 18.78 -32.94 -14.13
N LYS A 155 17.61 -33.56 -14.03
CA LYS A 155 16.64 -33.35 -12.94
C LYS A 155 16.74 -34.56 -12.00
N ASN A 156 16.80 -34.34 -10.69
CA ASN A 156 16.75 -35.39 -9.69
C ASN A 156 15.33 -35.54 -9.08
N GLU A 157 15.14 -36.47 -8.18
CA GLU A 157 13.89 -36.78 -7.47
C GLU A 157 13.34 -35.58 -6.65
N LEU A 158 14.21 -34.66 -6.24
CA LEU A 158 13.89 -33.48 -5.46
C LEU A 158 13.61 -32.26 -6.34
N ASP A 159 13.38 -32.43 -7.64
CA ASP A 159 13.20 -31.37 -8.65
C ASP A 159 14.40 -30.42 -8.80
N GLU A 160 15.57 -30.77 -8.24
CA GLU A 160 16.77 -29.99 -8.42
C GLU A 160 17.35 -30.19 -9.82
N LEU A 161 17.70 -29.08 -10.50
CA LEU A 161 18.27 -29.10 -11.83
C LEU A 161 19.79 -28.90 -11.78
N PHE A 162 20.52 -29.78 -12.43
CA PHE A 162 21.97 -29.70 -12.64
C PHE A 162 22.22 -29.40 -14.11
N ILE A 163 22.71 -28.18 -14.39
CA ILE A 163 22.86 -27.65 -15.74
C ILE A 163 24.35 -27.52 -16.05
N HIS A 164 24.75 -28.08 -17.19
CA HIS A 164 26.07 -27.90 -17.75
C HIS A 164 26.03 -26.91 -18.91
N ASP A 165 27.08 -26.06 -19.02
CA ASP A 165 27.22 -25.01 -20.02
C ASP A 165 25.99 -24.10 -20.12
N ALA A 166 25.66 -23.48 -18.97
CA ALA A 166 24.52 -22.59 -18.84
C ALA A 166 24.84 -21.16 -19.33
N LYS A 167 23.86 -20.55 -20.00
CA LYS A 167 23.83 -19.14 -20.38
C LYS A 167 22.61 -18.49 -19.75
N TYR A 168 22.81 -17.40 -18.99
CA TYR A 168 21.74 -16.60 -18.41
C TYR A 168 21.74 -15.22 -19.02
N THR A 169 20.61 -14.77 -19.55
CA THR A 169 20.50 -13.51 -20.28
C THR A 169 19.10 -12.93 -20.21
N THR A 170 18.97 -11.61 -20.39
CA THR A 170 17.68 -10.93 -20.62
C THR A 170 17.37 -10.75 -22.12
N CYS A 171 18.24 -11.28 -23.01
CA CYS A 171 18.06 -11.23 -24.46
C CYS A 171 17.27 -12.47 -24.93
N ASN A 172 16.21 -12.26 -25.70
CA ASN A 172 15.33 -13.32 -26.21
C ASN A 172 15.84 -14.03 -27.51
N LEU A 173 17.05 -13.73 -27.94
CA LEU A 173 17.62 -14.37 -29.14
C LEU A 173 18.22 -15.74 -28.83
N ALA A 174 18.19 -16.63 -29.79
CA ALA A 174 18.82 -17.96 -29.68
C ALA A 174 20.33 -17.85 -29.38
N GLU A 175 21.01 -16.87 -29.96
CA GLU A 175 22.36 -16.47 -29.58
C GLU A 175 22.31 -15.05 -28.98
N PRO A 176 22.37 -14.93 -27.66
CA PRO A 176 22.20 -13.64 -26.99
C PRO A 176 23.43 -12.74 -27.18
N HIS A 177 23.20 -11.45 -27.36
CA HIS A 177 24.27 -10.44 -27.48
C HIS A 177 25.17 -10.36 -26.24
N PHE A 178 24.61 -10.63 -25.08
CA PHE A 178 25.33 -10.72 -23.82
C PHE A 178 24.70 -11.78 -22.93
N HIS A 179 25.51 -12.46 -22.15
CA HIS A 179 25.05 -13.48 -21.23
C HIS A 179 26.07 -13.75 -20.12
N ILE A 180 25.58 -14.21 -19.00
CA ILE A 180 26.42 -14.81 -17.97
C ILE A 180 26.61 -16.28 -18.34
N SER A 181 27.86 -16.67 -18.58
CA SER A 181 28.23 -18.05 -18.89
C SER A 181 28.76 -18.75 -17.64
N ALA A 182 28.20 -19.92 -17.34
CA ALA A 182 28.63 -20.76 -16.22
C ALA A 182 28.75 -22.22 -16.64
N LYS A 183 29.86 -22.89 -16.32
CA LYS A 183 30.07 -24.31 -16.66
C LYS A 183 29.14 -25.24 -15.93
N LYS A 184 28.82 -24.96 -14.67
CA LYS A 184 27.96 -25.80 -13.83
C LYS A 184 27.06 -24.97 -12.99
N ILE A 185 25.76 -25.21 -13.06
CA ILE A 185 24.74 -24.55 -12.22
C ILE A 185 23.91 -25.64 -11.55
N LYS A 186 23.58 -25.43 -10.28
CA LYS A 186 22.56 -26.20 -9.56
C LYS A 186 21.42 -25.27 -9.23
N VAL A 187 20.24 -25.55 -9.75
CA VAL A 187 19.00 -24.81 -9.43
C VAL A 187 18.21 -25.61 -8.39
N ILE A 188 17.90 -25.00 -7.28
CA ILE A 188 16.98 -25.53 -6.27
C ILE A 188 15.71 -24.70 -6.38
N PRO A 189 14.64 -25.22 -7.03
CA PRO A 189 13.44 -24.45 -7.33
C PRO A 189 12.84 -23.78 -6.09
N GLY A 190 12.47 -22.49 -6.22
CA GLY A 190 11.89 -21.70 -5.14
C GLY A 190 12.82 -21.33 -3.99
N LYS A 191 14.11 -21.74 -4.03
CA LYS A 191 15.10 -21.45 -2.97
C LYS A 191 16.30 -20.66 -3.49
N LYS A 192 17.16 -21.27 -4.30
CA LYS A 192 18.42 -20.64 -4.73
C LYS A 192 19.00 -21.29 -5.98
N VAL A 193 19.85 -20.52 -6.66
CA VAL A 193 20.72 -20.99 -7.75
C VAL A 193 22.15 -20.94 -7.26
N LEU A 194 22.85 -22.07 -7.36
CA LEU A 194 24.28 -22.18 -7.06
C LEU A 194 25.04 -22.29 -8.37
N SER A 195 26.05 -21.46 -8.57
CA SER A 195 26.91 -21.50 -9.75
C SER A 195 28.34 -21.81 -9.37
N GLY A 196 28.99 -22.65 -10.15
CA GLY A 196 30.44 -22.72 -10.17
C GLY A 196 31.06 -21.45 -10.78
N PRO A 197 32.28 -21.50 -11.31
CA PRO A 197 32.91 -20.35 -11.95
C PRO A 197 32.03 -19.81 -13.09
N PHE A 198 31.76 -18.51 -13.05
CA PHE A 198 30.95 -17.83 -14.06
C PHE A 198 31.56 -16.48 -14.45
N HIS A 199 31.26 -16.02 -15.66
CA HIS A 199 31.72 -14.74 -16.16
C HIS A 199 30.74 -14.17 -17.18
N LEU A 200 30.75 -12.83 -17.30
CA LEU A 200 29.96 -12.12 -18.30
C LEU A 200 30.63 -12.25 -19.67
N LYS A 201 29.85 -12.55 -20.71
CA LYS A 201 30.27 -12.55 -22.12
C LYS A 201 29.43 -11.58 -22.94
N PHE A 202 30.06 -10.92 -23.90
CA PHE A 202 29.39 -10.22 -24.99
C PHE A 202 29.57 -11.04 -26.27
N GLY A 203 28.47 -11.63 -26.75
CA GLY A 203 28.57 -12.68 -27.77
C GLY A 203 29.48 -13.81 -27.28
N ASN A 204 30.56 -14.09 -28.02
CA ASN A 204 31.55 -15.10 -27.67
C ASN A 204 32.79 -14.54 -26.94
N ILE A 205 32.86 -13.22 -26.71
CA ILE A 205 34.02 -12.57 -26.10
C ILE A 205 33.86 -12.55 -24.57
N PRO A 206 34.72 -13.28 -23.82
CA PRO A 206 34.68 -13.25 -22.37
C PRO A 206 35.21 -11.91 -21.82
N THR A 207 34.55 -11.39 -20.81
CA THR A 207 35.03 -10.22 -20.06
C THR A 207 35.81 -10.64 -18.81
N PRO A 208 36.63 -9.77 -18.21
CA PRO A 208 37.30 -10.04 -16.94
C PRO A 208 36.31 -10.02 -15.73
N LEU A 209 35.04 -9.73 -15.97
CA LEU A 209 34.01 -9.72 -14.93
C LEU A 209 33.51 -11.14 -14.68
N GLY A 210 34.01 -11.79 -13.65
CA GLY A 210 33.63 -13.14 -13.27
C GLY A 210 33.98 -13.45 -11.82
N PHE A 211 33.39 -14.54 -11.32
CA PHE A 211 33.61 -15.01 -9.97
C PHE A 211 33.79 -16.54 -9.97
N ILE A 212 34.52 -17.06 -9.00
CA ILE A 212 34.80 -18.50 -8.86
C ILE A 212 33.56 -19.25 -8.40
N PHE A 213 32.64 -18.59 -7.68
CA PHE A 213 31.42 -19.16 -7.14
C PHE A 213 30.33 -18.11 -7.04
N GLY A 214 29.08 -18.49 -7.26
CA GLY A 214 27.91 -17.64 -7.08
C GLY A 214 26.77 -18.36 -6.37
N MET A 215 26.09 -17.65 -5.50
CA MET A 215 24.85 -18.08 -4.90
C MET A 215 23.81 -16.97 -5.10
N PHE A 216 22.77 -17.28 -5.86
CA PHE A 216 21.71 -16.36 -6.20
C PHE A 216 20.40 -16.87 -5.58
N PRO A 217 19.81 -16.17 -4.60
CA PRO A 217 18.49 -16.55 -4.10
C PRO A 217 17.47 -16.31 -5.21
N GLN A 218 16.53 -17.24 -5.38
CA GLN A 218 15.38 -17.00 -6.26
C GLN A 218 14.35 -16.16 -5.50
N PRO A 219 14.05 -14.94 -5.93
CA PRO A 219 13.20 -14.03 -5.15
C PRO A 219 11.72 -14.32 -5.43
N LYS A 220 11.15 -15.38 -4.87
CA LYS A 220 9.69 -15.50 -4.77
C LYS A 220 9.13 -14.91 -3.48
N LYS A 221 9.95 -14.61 -2.47
CA LYS A 221 9.54 -14.02 -1.19
C LYS A 221 10.60 -13.03 -0.68
N LYS A 222 10.15 -11.97 -0.02
CA LYS A 222 11.04 -11.08 0.74
C LYS A 222 11.80 -11.93 1.77
N ILE A 223 13.11 -11.80 1.82
CA ILE A 223 13.98 -12.55 2.74
C ILE A 223 14.57 -11.58 3.75
N SER A 224 14.50 -11.96 5.03
CA SER A 224 15.16 -11.22 6.10
C SER A 224 16.68 -11.30 5.97
N GLY A 225 17.37 -10.20 6.30
CA GLY A 225 18.82 -10.17 6.19
C GLY A 225 19.45 -8.90 6.78
N ILE A 226 20.77 -8.95 6.91
CA ILE A 226 21.58 -7.84 7.39
C ILE A 226 21.71 -6.79 6.29
N ILE A 227 21.54 -5.53 6.65
CA ILE A 227 21.82 -4.37 5.81
C ILE A 227 23.22 -3.89 6.15
N MET A 228 24.13 -3.96 5.20
CA MET A 228 25.50 -3.51 5.41
C MET A 228 25.55 -1.99 5.53
N PRO A 229 26.31 -1.46 6.52
CA PRO A 229 26.44 -0.02 6.69
C PRO A 229 27.32 0.61 5.60
N ASN A 230 27.01 1.85 5.28
CA ASN A 230 27.88 2.72 4.53
C ASN A 230 28.88 3.37 5.48
N TYR A 231 30.15 3.43 5.11
CA TYR A 231 31.19 4.07 5.90
C TYR A 231 31.71 5.33 5.20
N GLY A 232 32.20 6.26 6.00
CA GLY A 232 32.78 7.49 5.49
C GLY A 232 33.19 8.44 6.62
N GLU A 233 33.50 9.67 6.26
CA GLU A 233 33.90 10.73 7.20
C GLU A 233 33.12 12.01 6.89
N GLU A 234 32.75 12.73 7.94
CA GLU A 234 32.23 14.08 7.85
C GLU A 234 32.88 15.01 8.89
N GLN A 235 33.06 16.27 8.53
CA GLN A 235 33.77 17.24 9.36
C GLN A 235 33.12 17.46 10.74
N ARG A 236 31.81 17.48 10.81
CA ARG A 236 31.06 17.80 12.06
C ARG A 236 31.05 16.67 13.08
N ARG A 237 30.83 15.42 12.62
CA ARG A 237 30.59 14.25 13.51
C ARG A 237 31.69 13.18 13.39
N GLY A 238 32.66 13.36 12.50
CA GLY A 238 33.79 12.45 12.31
C GLY A 238 33.48 11.25 11.44
N PHE A 239 34.21 10.15 11.62
CA PHE A 239 33.97 8.88 10.92
C PHE A 239 32.58 8.32 11.28
N TYR A 240 31.95 7.70 10.29
CA TYR A 240 30.62 7.15 10.47
C TYR A 240 30.44 5.76 9.85
N LEU A 241 29.52 5.00 10.45
CA LEU A 241 28.83 3.87 9.84
C LEU A 241 27.34 4.22 9.81
N ARG A 242 26.74 4.28 8.61
CA ARG A 242 25.34 4.69 8.41
C ARG A 242 24.52 3.61 7.75
N ASP A 243 23.21 3.65 8.00
CA ASP A 243 22.21 2.78 7.37
C ASP A 243 22.46 1.28 7.58
N GLY A 244 23.34 0.92 8.53
CA GLY A 244 23.57 -0.47 8.90
C GLY A 244 22.43 -0.99 9.74
N GLY A 245 22.03 -2.27 9.56
CA GLY A 245 20.93 -2.78 10.33
C GLY A 245 20.40 -4.12 9.88
N TYR A 246 19.09 -4.30 10.05
CA TYR A 246 18.43 -5.55 9.71
C TYR A 246 17.09 -5.32 9.03
N TYR A 247 16.84 -6.07 7.98
CA TYR A 247 15.57 -6.12 7.26
C TYR A 247 14.81 -7.38 7.69
N PHE A 248 13.59 -7.21 8.20
CA PHE A 248 12.68 -8.28 8.58
C PHE A 248 11.58 -8.43 7.54
N ALA A 249 11.57 -9.53 6.84
CA ALA A 249 10.44 -9.97 6.02
C ALA A 249 9.39 -10.64 6.93
N ALA A 250 8.64 -9.84 7.68
CA ALA A 250 7.72 -10.35 8.71
C ALA A 250 6.58 -11.18 8.10
N SER A 251 6.08 -10.77 6.92
CA SER A 251 5.10 -11.53 6.15
C SER A 251 5.09 -11.06 4.69
N ASP A 252 4.31 -11.72 3.84
CA ASP A 252 4.14 -11.30 2.44
C ASP A 252 3.55 -9.87 2.33
N ASN A 253 2.82 -9.44 3.35
CA ASN A 253 2.11 -8.16 3.38
C ASN A 253 2.83 -7.06 4.16
N ILE A 254 3.79 -7.38 5.03
CA ILE A 254 4.44 -6.43 5.95
C ILE A 254 5.93 -6.70 5.98
N ASP A 255 6.73 -5.66 5.85
CA ASP A 255 8.15 -5.67 6.12
C ASP A 255 8.53 -4.64 7.19
N LEU A 256 9.67 -4.86 7.82
CA LEU A 256 10.25 -3.98 8.82
C LEU A 256 11.73 -3.81 8.52
N ARG A 257 12.19 -2.57 8.52
CA ARG A 257 13.61 -2.20 8.40
C ARG A 257 14.02 -1.44 9.65
N LEU A 258 15.00 -1.96 10.37
CA LEU A 258 15.65 -1.28 11.48
C LEU A 258 17.08 -0.98 11.09
N THR A 259 17.44 0.31 11.00
CA THR A 259 18.81 0.74 10.70
C THR A 259 19.32 1.70 11.74
N GLY A 260 20.63 1.73 11.91
CA GLY A 260 21.30 2.62 12.84
C GLY A 260 22.49 3.33 12.19
N ASP A 261 22.78 4.49 12.74
CA ASP A 261 23.91 5.32 12.41
C ASP A 261 24.76 5.55 13.63
N ILE A 262 26.07 5.42 13.51
CA ILE A 262 27.01 5.73 14.60
C ILE A 262 28.15 6.60 14.06
N TYR A 263 28.63 7.50 14.92
CA TYR A 263 29.65 8.46 14.57
C TYR A 263 30.75 8.50 15.63
N SER A 264 31.99 8.67 15.22
CA SER A 264 33.14 8.63 16.13
C SER A 264 33.15 9.71 17.22
N LYS A 265 32.49 10.87 16.99
CA LYS A 265 32.34 11.93 18.00
C LYS A 265 31.14 11.73 18.94
N GLY A 266 30.47 10.57 18.91
CA GLY A 266 29.43 10.20 19.85
C GLY A 266 27.99 10.58 19.43
N SER A 267 27.77 10.97 18.16
CA SER A 267 26.43 11.07 17.57
C SER A 267 25.94 9.69 17.18
N TYR A 268 24.61 9.46 17.25
CA TYR A 268 23.99 8.23 16.76
C TYR A 268 22.57 8.47 16.29
N GLY A 269 22.08 7.59 15.45
CA GLY A 269 20.72 7.62 14.93
C GLY A 269 20.11 6.22 14.85
N VAL A 270 18.78 6.16 14.90
CA VAL A 270 18.01 4.94 14.69
C VAL A 270 16.85 5.25 13.75
N THR A 271 16.70 4.45 12.71
CA THR A 271 15.59 4.53 11.76
C THR A 271 14.80 3.24 11.79
N LEU A 272 13.51 3.36 12.06
CA LEU A 272 12.52 2.29 11.95
C LEU A 272 11.63 2.58 10.74
N GLY A 273 11.63 1.70 9.77
CA GLY A 273 10.78 1.78 8.58
C GLY A 273 9.94 0.52 8.42
N THR A 274 8.68 0.65 8.07
CA THR A 274 7.81 -0.46 7.71
C THR A 274 6.98 -0.08 6.51
N SER A 275 6.79 -1.03 5.60
CA SER A 275 5.79 -0.93 4.54
C SER A 275 4.86 -2.12 4.63
N TYR A 276 3.58 -1.85 4.42
CA TYR A 276 2.55 -2.86 4.46
C TYR A 276 1.57 -2.68 3.31
N LYS A 277 1.17 -3.82 2.72
CA LYS A 277 0.25 -3.82 1.59
C LYS A 277 -0.60 -5.08 1.59
N LYS A 278 -1.91 -4.92 1.57
CA LYS A 278 -2.85 -6.00 1.31
C LYS A 278 -3.57 -5.71 0.00
N ARG A 279 -3.36 -6.58 -1.00
CA ARG A 279 -3.93 -6.41 -2.34
C ARG A 279 -5.44 -6.22 -2.27
N TYR A 280 -5.97 -5.23 -3.01
CA TYR A 280 -7.39 -4.85 -3.04
C TYR A 280 -7.97 -4.37 -1.70
N SER A 281 -7.15 -4.04 -0.72
CA SER A 281 -7.58 -3.59 0.61
C SER A 281 -6.96 -2.28 1.04
N TYR A 282 -5.65 -2.24 1.19
CA TYR A 282 -4.91 -1.06 1.64
C TYR A 282 -3.41 -1.19 1.37
N SER A 283 -2.76 -0.05 1.37
CA SER A 283 -1.30 0.05 1.40
C SER A 283 -0.88 1.19 2.32
N GLY A 284 0.31 1.08 2.87
CA GLY A 284 0.86 2.14 3.70
C GLY A 284 2.34 1.94 4.02
N SER A 285 2.92 2.99 4.57
CA SER A 285 4.30 2.98 5.07
C SER A 285 4.38 3.85 6.33
N LEU A 286 5.23 3.45 7.24
CA LEU A 286 5.55 4.21 8.44
C LEU A 286 7.08 4.30 8.54
N ARG A 287 7.56 5.48 8.88
CA ARG A 287 8.99 5.71 9.17
C ARG A 287 9.11 6.56 10.42
N PHE A 288 9.95 6.12 11.32
CA PHE A 288 10.36 6.85 12.51
C PHE A 288 11.87 6.98 12.49
N ASN A 289 12.38 8.19 12.66
CA ASN A 289 13.81 8.46 12.79
C ASN A 289 14.05 9.17 14.12
N PHE A 290 15.05 8.73 14.84
CA PHE A 290 15.56 9.37 16.02
C PHE A 290 17.04 9.61 15.83
N ASN A 291 17.53 10.83 16.08
CA ASN A 291 18.93 11.20 16.01
C ASN A 291 19.34 11.95 17.26
N LYS A 292 20.45 11.54 17.86
CA LYS A 292 21.16 12.32 18.85
C LYS A 292 22.43 12.87 18.19
N SER A 293 22.44 14.16 17.97
CA SER A 293 23.60 14.86 17.38
C SER A 293 24.44 15.48 18.46
N LYS A 294 25.73 15.15 18.48
CA LYS A 294 26.74 15.79 19.33
C LYS A 294 27.72 16.51 18.42
N THR A 295 27.70 17.82 18.46
CA THR A 295 28.53 18.71 17.62
C THR A 295 29.24 19.71 18.54
N GLY A 296 30.10 20.59 17.95
CA GLY A 296 30.90 21.53 18.72
C GLY A 296 32.25 20.97 19.12
N THR A 297 32.91 21.64 20.06
CA THR A 297 34.25 21.24 20.57
C THR A 297 34.11 20.23 21.71
N PHE A 298 35.20 19.56 22.05
CA PHE A 298 35.20 18.61 23.17
C PHE A 298 34.86 19.29 24.51
N GLU A 299 35.30 20.55 24.67
CA GLU A 299 35.07 21.34 25.89
C GLU A 299 33.66 21.92 25.98
N ASN A 300 33.03 22.20 24.81
CA ASN A 300 31.68 22.75 24.78
C ASN A 300 30.83 22.02 23.72
N PRO A 301 30.34 20.81 24.03
CA PRO A 301 29.54 20.02 23.11
C PRO A 301 28.11 20.56 23.00
N ALA A 302 27.63 20.79 21.79
CA ALA A 302 26.23 21.04 21.49
C ALA A 302 25.53 19.71 21.26
N ILE A 303 24.55 19.39 22.11
CA ILE A 303 23.76 18.15 22.02
C ILE A 303 22.34 18.49 21.59
N SER A 304 21.85 17.80 20.56
CA SER A 304 20.48 17.89 20.10
C SER A 304 19.87 16.49 19.95
N ASN A 305 18.62 16.36 20.40
CA ASN A 305 17.80 15.16 20.20
C ASN A 305 16.70 15.50 19.21
N ASP A 306 16.72 14.84 18.07
CA ASP A 306 15.82 15.13 16.96
C ASP A 306 15.07 13.87 16.54
N PHE A 307 13.81 14.03 16.20
CA PHE A 307 13.04 12.94 15.64
C PHE A 307 12.15 13.41 14.49
N SER A 308 11.85 12.49 13.60
CA SER A 308 10.83 12.66 12.57
C SER A 308 9.95 11.42 12.48
N PHE A 309 8.68 11.64 12.22
CA PHE A 309 7.69 10.60 12.06
C PHE A 309 6.88 10.86 10.79
N SER A 310 6.79 9.86 9.94
CA SER A 310 5.93 9.89 8.77
C SER A 310 5.10 8.62 8.68
N TRP A 311 3.81 8.77 8.39
CA TRP A 311 2.90 7.66 8.20
C TRP A 311 1.92 7.95 7.08
N ALA A 312 2.00 7.16 6.03
CA ALA A 312 1.07 7.18 4.92
C ALA A 312 0.23 5.90 4.93
N HIS A 313 -1.09 6.03 4.88
CA HIS A 313 -2.02 4.92 4.73
C HIS A 313 -3.09 5.27 3.69
N SER A 314 -3.20 4.44 2.67
CA SER A 314 -4.18 4.60 1.60
C SER A 314 -5.03 3.34 1.49
N PRO A 315 -6.36 3.44 1.67
CA PRO A 315 -7.26 2.32 1.46
C PRO A 315 -7.53 2.14 -0.04
N ASP A 316 -7.74 0.91 -0.46
CA ASP A 316 -8.37 0.65 -1.76
C ASP A 316 -9.87 0.96 -1.64
N SER A 317 -10.34 1.90 -2.46
CA SER A 317 -11.64 2.56 -2.27
C SER A 317 -12.82 1.88 -2.94
N LYS A 318 -12.63 0.79 -3.68
CA LYS A 318 -13.70 0.17 -4.46
C LYS A 318 -14.74 -0.51 -3.56
N GLY A 319 -15.96 0.06 -3.53
CA GLY A 319 -17.15 -0.56 -2.95
C GLY A 319 -17.29 -0.54 -1.42
N ARG A 320 -16.38 0.07 -0.68
CA ARG A 320 -16.43 0.11 0.80
C ARG A 320 -17.26 1.28 1.31
N SER A 321 -18.07 1.02 2.33
CA SER A 321 -18.86 2.06 3.01
C SER A 321 -18.05 2.87 4.02
N SER A 322 -16.89 2.37 4.46
CA SER A 322 -15.97 3.07 5.34
C SER A 322 -14.58 3.16 4.74
N ARG A 323 -13.91 4.29 4.95
CA ARG A 323 -12.57 4.58 4.45
C ARG A 323 -11.75 5.25 5.56
N PHE A 324 -10.58 4.70 5.82
CA PHE A 324 -9.58 5.30 6.69
C PHE A 324 -8.35 5.64 5.86
N SER A 325 -7.83 6.86 5.96
CA SER A 325 -6.59 7.28 5.30
C SER A 325 -5.76 8.14 6.23
N SER A 326 -4.45 8.07 6.09
CA SER A 326 -3.53 8.91 6.82
C SER A 326 -2.41 9.43 5.94
N SER A 327 -2.01 10.67 6.20
CA SER A 327 -0.81 11.30 5.67
C SER A 327 -0.25 12.15 6.81
N VAL A 328 0.62 11.54 7.61
CA VAL A 328 1.20 12.18 8.80
C VAL A 328 2.65 12.50 8.53
N ASN A 329 3.03 13.74 8.74
CA ASN A 329 4.41 14.20 8.74
C ASN A 329 4.62 15.13 9.92
N PHE A 330 5.51 14.73 10.81
CA PHE A 330 5.83 15.48 12.02
C PHE A 330 7.32 15.35 12.31
N GLN A 331 7.95 16.44 12.73
CA GLN A 331 9.36 16.42 13.11
C GLN A 331 9.69 17.50 14.15
N THR A 332 10.80 17.33 14.85
CA THR A 332 11.35 18.37 15.71
C THR A 332 11.87 19.55 14.86
N ASN A 333 11.86 20.76 15.46
CA ASN A 333 12.26 21.97 14.75
C ASN A 333 13.71 21.94 14.26
N SER A 334 14.58 21.26 14.98
CA SER A 334 16.03 21.14 14.70
C SER A 334 16.38 19.95 13.79
N TYR A 335 15.42 19.06 13.49
CA TYR A 335 15.68 17.84 12.72
C TYR A 335 16.37 18.10 11.37
N ASN A 336 15.82 19.01 10.57
CA ASN A 336 16.39 19.33 9.25
C ASN A 336 17.76 20.01 9.33
N GLN A 337 18.00 20.78 10.38
CA GLN A 337 19.31 21.46 10.59
C GLN A 337 20.41 20.49 10.96
N ASN A 338 20.05 19.39 11.66
CA ASN A 338 20.99 18.39 12.18
C ASN A 338 21.09 17.15 11.27
N LYS A 339 20.12 16.94 10.37
CA LYS A 339 20.18 15.91 9.34
C LYS A 339 21.28 16.25 8.35
N ASN A 340 21.98 15.25 7.88
CA ASN A 340 23.14 15.41 7.00
C ASN A 340 22.87 16.28 5.78
N LEU A 341 23.55 17.38 5.70
CA LEU A 341 23.53 18.29 4.56
C LEU A 341 24.10 17.69 3.26
N VAL A 342 24.82 16.56 3.35
CA VAL A 342 25.50 15.95 2.19
C VAL A 342 24.55 15.14 1.29
N TYR A 343 23.41 14.67 1.82
CA TYR A 343 22.43 13.84 1.07
C TYR A 343 20.99 14.34 1.14
N SER A 344 20.71 15.45 1.81
CA SER A 344 19.38 16.02 1.77
C SER A 344 19.20 16.78 0.46
N ASP A 345 18.15 16.45 -0.27
CA ASP A 345 17.66 17.29 -1.34
C ASP A 345 17.53 18.72 -0.79
N PHE A 346 18.08 19.70 -1.50
CA PHE A 346 18.04 21.12 -1.11
C PHE A 346 16.62 21.55 -0.77
N ASN A 347 15.62 21.01 -1.48
CA ASN A 347 14.20 21.24 -1.24
C ASN A 347 13.72 20.70 0.12
N GLU A 348 14.24 19.59 0.62
CA GLU A 348 13.92 19.09 1.96
C GLU A 348 14.49 20.00 3.06
N SER A 349 15.66 20.60 2.83
CA SER A 349 16.31 21.50 3.81
C SER A 349 15.58 22.82 3.98
N ILE A 350 14.89 23.31 2.93
CA ILE A 350 14.14 24.59 2.94
C ILE A 350 12.69 24.38 3.37
N ASN A 351 12.19 23.18 3.39
CA ASN A 351 10.78 22.93 3.74
C ASN A 351 10.58 23.21 5.24
N ALA A 352 9.96 24.34 5.52
CA ALA A 352 9.66 24.80 6.87
C ALA A 352 8.27 24.37 7.35
N GLN A 353 7.39 23.91 6.46
CA GLN A 353 6.00 23.63 6.76
C GLN A 353 5.65 22.16 6.59
N PHE A 354 5.12 21.55 7.66
CA PHE A 354 4.67 20.17 7.71
C PHE A 354 3.17 20.11 8.00
N ASN A 355 2.47 19.31 7.20
CA ASN A 355 1.04 19.12 7.34
C ASN A 355 0.75 17.62 7.53
N SER A 356 -0.17 17.32 8.44
CA SER A 356 -0.64 15.97 8.68
C SER A 356 -2.16 15.94 8.64
N ASN A 357 -2.70 14.85 8.09
CA ASN A 357 -4.13 14.61 8.08
C ASN A 357 -4.42 13.12 8.24
N ILE A 358 -5.24 12.80 9.23
CA ILE A 358 -5.83 11.47 9.40
C ILE A 358 -7.33 11.64 9.15
N SER A 359 -7.89 10.87 8.23
CA SER A 359 -9.27 10.99 7.81
C SER A 359 -10.00 9.65 7.90
N TYR A 360 -11.17 9.67 8.52
CA TYR A 360 -12.11 8.56 8.51
C TYR A 360 -13.43 9.03 7.90
N THR A 361 -13.91 8.33 6.89
CA THR A 361 -15.20 8.60 6.28
C THR A 361 -16.07 7.35 6.30
N LYS A 362 -17.37 7.53 6.58
CA LYS A 362 -18.35 6.45 6.56
C LYS A 362 -19.62 6.90 5.86
N THR A 363 -20.01 6.18 4.82
CA THR A 363 -21.30 6.34 4.14
C THR A 363 -22.23 5.22 4.62
N PHE A 364 -23.38 5.60 5.16
CA PHE A 364 -24.38 4.63 5.63
C PHE A 364 -25.21 4.19 4.43
N LYS A 365 -24.95 2.98 3.92
CA LYS A 365 -25.61 2.42 2.73
C LYS A 365 -27.13 2.38 2.94
N GLY A 366 -27.89 2.76 1.91
CA GLY A 366 -29.35 2.79 1.97
C GLY A 366 -29.95 3.97 2.76
N THR A 367 -29.12 4.84 3.31
CA THR A 367 -29.54 6.03 4.04
C THR A 367 -28.92 7.30 3.44
N PRO A 368 -29.50 8.49 3.66
CA PRO A 368 -28.94 9.75 3.17
C PRO A 368 -27.74 10.24 3.99
N PHE A 369 -27.22 9.48 4.94
CA PHE A 369 -26.25 9.94 5.92
C PHE A 369 -24.83 9.56 5.54
N ASN A 370 -23.89 10.50 5.79
CA ASN A 370 -22.46 10.26 5.77
C ASN A 370 -21.77 11.01 6.92
N LEU A 371 -20.70 10.42 7.42
CA LEU A 371 -19.88 10.95 8.50
C LEU A 371 -18.45 11.06 8.01
N SER A 372 -17.78 12.16 8.32
CA SER A 372 -16.34 12.31 8.20
C SER A 372 -15.74 12.84 9.50
N ALA A 373 -14.61 12.29 9.89
CA ALA A 373 -13.84 12.77 11.02
C ALA A 373 -12.38 12.91 10.59
N ASN A 374 -11.79 14.07 10.83
CA ASN A 374 -10.42 14.39 10.45
C ASN A 374 -9.64 14.86 11.67
N LEU A 375 -8.38 14.44 11.75
CA LEU A 375 -7.39 14.98 12.67
C LEU A 375 -6.34 15.67 11.82
N ARG A 376 -6.16 16.98 12.02
CA ARG A 376 -5.24 17.80 11.24
C ARG A 376 -4.16 18.40 12.12
N HIS A 377 -2.95 18.38 11.62
CA HIS A 377 -1.80 19.03 12.19
C HIS A 377 -1.12 19.90 11.13
N SER A 378 -0.70 21.09 11.52
CA SER A 378 0.13 21.98 10.70
C SER A 378 1.22 22.55 11.58
N GLN A 379 2.46 22.40 11.17
CA GLN A 379 3.65 22.85 11.88
C GLN A 379 4.53 23.67 10.96
N ASN A 380 5.01 24.82 11.46
CA ASN A 380 6.08 25.59 10.83
C ASN A 380 7.32 25.54 11.74
N VAL A 381 8.40 24.93 11.27
CA VAL A 381 9.61 24.70 12.07
C VAL A 381 10.47 25.96 12.27
N GLN A 382 10.36 26.96 11.38
CA GLN A 382 11.07 28.23 11.53
C GLN A 382 10.43 29.12 12.58
N THR A 383 9.11 29.27 12.50
CA THR A 383 8.34 30.07 13.47
C THR A 383 7.96 29.29 14.72
N LYS A 384 8.28 27.98 14.78
CA LYS A 384 7.91 27.03 15.86
C LYS A 384 6.40 26.98 16.15
N LYS A 385 5.58 27.39 15.19
CA LYS A 385 4.13 27.44 15.32
C LYS A 385 3.51 26.09 14.97
N VAL A 386 2.67 25.57 15.87
CA VAL A 386 1.94 24.31 15.70
C VAL A 386 0.45 24.60 15.83
N ASN A 387 -0.33 24.17 14.86
CA ASN A 387 -1.79 24.23 14.89
C ASN A 387 -2.35 22.82 14.76
N LEU A 388 -3.27 22.49 15.64
CA LEU A 388 -3.96 21.20 15.64
C LEU A 388 -5.46 21.43 15.49
N THR A 389 -6.13 20.59 14.72
CA THR A 389 -7.60 20.51 14.67
C THR A 389 -7.96 19.06 14.98
N LEU A 390 -8.43 18.80 16.20
CA LEU A 390 -8.58 17.48 16.79
C LEU A 390 -9.85 17.37 17.65
N PRO A 391 -10.96 16.79 17.19
CA PRO A 391 -11.27 16.41 15.81
C PRO A 391 -11.92 17.54 14.98
N ASP A 392 -11.98 17.34 13.65
CA ASP A 392 -12.87 18.04 12.73
C ASP A 392 -13.90 17.02 12.24
N VAL A 393 -15.10 17.07 12.80
CA VAL A 393 -16.17 16.11 12.51
C VAL A 393 -17.22 16.76 11.64
N SER A 394 -17.57 16.11 10.53
CA SER A 394 -18.67 16.54 9.68
C SER A 394 -19.68 15.42 9.50
N TYR A 395 -20.92 15.69 9.83
CA TYR A 395 -22.04 14.81 9.60
C TYR A 395 -22.97 15.44 8.58
N ASN A 396 -23.26 14.74 7.50
CA ASN A 396 -24.08 15.24 6.41
C ASN A 396 -25.27 14.30 6.18
N MET A 397 -26.45 14.89 6.09
CA MET A 397 -27.65 14.29 5.53
C MET A 397 -27.83 14.83 4.11
N SER A 398 -27.70 13.96 3.12
CA SER A 398 -27.96 14.28 1.73
C SER A 398 -29.42 14.71 1.56
N ARG A 399 -29.71 15.41 0.47
CA ARG A 399 -31.04 15.94 0.19
C ARG A 399 -32.09 14.84 0.22
N ILE A 400 -33.13 15.02 1.04
CA ILE A 400 -34.31 14.19 1.11
C ILE A 400 -35.57 14.98 0.71
N TYR A 401 -36.58 14.26 0.28
CA TYR A 401 -37.89 14.82 -0.10
C TYR A 401 -38.96 14.18 0.78
N PRO A 402 -39.20 14.71 2.00
CA PRO A 402 -40.04 14.02 3.00
C PRO A 402 -41.49 13.82 2.57
N PHE A 403 -42.01 14.68 1.68
CA PHE A 403 -43.41 14.65 1.24
C PHE A 403 -43.62 14.01 -0.14
N LYS A 404 -42.55 13.48 -0.79
CA LYS A 404 -42.62 12.94 -2.15
C LYS A 404 -43.63 11.80 -2.31
N ASN A 405 -43.77 10.94 -1.30
CA ASN A 405 -44.59 9.73 -1.35
C ASN A 405 -45.96 9.88 -0.68
N LEU A 406 -46.34 11.12 -0.33
CA LEU A 406 -47.63 11.41 0.36
C LEU A 406 -48.77 11.67 -0.64
N GLY A 407 -49.15 10.67 -1.42
CA GLY A 407 -50.32 10.70 -2.29
C GLY A 407 -50.55 11.98 -3.08
N LYS A 408 -51.66 12.70 -2.82
CA LYS A 408 -51.97 13.97 -3.51
C LYS A 408 -50.98 15.08 -3.20
N LEU A 409 -50.42 15.17 -1.98
CA LEU A 409 -49.41 16.17 -1.58
C LEU A 409 -48.10 15.97 -2.31
N GLY A 410 -47.71 14.74 -2.63
CA GLY A 410 -46.50 14.43 -3.39
C GLY A 410 -46.47 15.02 -4.81
N LYS A 411 -47.65 15.33 -5.39
CA LYS A 411 -47.79 15.94 -6.71
C LYS A 411 -47.72 17.48 -6.70
N THR A 412 -47.76 18.08 -5.51
CA THR A 412 -47.72 19.55 -5.32
C THR A 412 -46.29 20.08 -5.14
N ALA A 413 -46.15 21.39 -4.97
CA ALA A 413 -44.89 22.06 -4.60
C ALA A 413 -44.30 21.47 -3.29
N LEU A 414 -45.14 21.03 -2.36
CA LEU A 414 -44.73 20.37 -1.12
C LEU A 414 -44.05 19.03 -1.34
N GLY A 415 -44.50 18.23 -2.32
CA GLY A 415 -43.83 16.99 -2.67
C GLY A 415 -42.41 17.17 -3.22
N LYS A 416 -42.11 18.36 -3.73
CA LYS A 416 -40.79 18.77 -4.20
C LYS A 416 -39.95 19.46 -3.10
N LEU A 417 -40.51 19.64 -1.90
CA LEU A 417 -39.78 20.21 -0.77
C LEU A 417 -38.58 19.31 -0.43
N SER A 418 -37.42 19.90 -0.50
CA SER A 418 -36.16 19.23 -0.20
C SER A 418 -35.52 19.79 1.06
N ILE A 419 -35.01 18.91 1.88
CA ILE A 419 -34.28 19.27 3.11
C ILE A 419 -32.95 18.52 3.09
N SER A 420 -31.89 19.20 3.45
CA SER A 420 -30.60 18.56 3.77
C SER A 420 -30.06 19.16 5.06
N HIS A 421 -29.10 18.52 5.68
CA HIS A 421 -28.51 18.97 6.92
C HIS A 421 -27.00 18.70 6.90
N ARG A 422 -26.24 19.69 7.33
CA ARG A 422 -24.81 19.54 7.57
C ARG A 422 -24.50 20.04 8.97
N PHE A 423 -23.83 19.18 9.73
CA PHE A 423 -23.19 19.56 10.98
C PHE A 423 -21.68 19.50 10.81
N THR A 424 -20.95 20.51 11.28
CA THR A 424 -19.48 20.52 11.35
C THR A 424 -19.08 20.98 12.73
N GLY A 425 -18.40 20.11 13.48
CA GLY A 425 -17.85 20.41 14.80
C GLY A 425 -16.34 20.29 14.80
N LYS A 426 -15.63 21.21 15.43
CA LYS A 426 -14.17 21.19 15.50
C LYS A 426 -13.61 21.74 16.80
N ILE A 427 -12.46 21.18 17.17
CA ILE A 427 -11.61 21.68 18.25
C ILE A 427 -10.30 22.14 17.62
N GLN A 428 -9.95 23.41 17.82
CA GLN A 428 -8.71 23.99 17.32
C GLN A 428 -7.79 24.34 18.49
N LEU A 429 -6.53 23.95 18.35
CA LEU A 429 -5.45 24.20 19.31
C LEU A 429 -4.32 24.91 18.57
N SER A 430 -3.70 25.89 19.20
CA SER A 430 -2.51 26.56 18.67
C SER A 430 -1.59 26.94 19.83
N ASN A 431 -0.29 26.74 19.60
CA ASN A 431 0.74 27.21 20.54
C ASN A 431 1.21 28.65 20.22
N GLY A 432 0.76 29.22 19.11
CA GLY A 432 1.16 30.54 18.69
C GLY A 432 0.52 31.65 19.52
N ALA A 433 1.17 32.81 19.54
CA ALA A 433 0.56 34.04 20.03
C ALA A 433 -0.76 34.30 19.26
N SER A 434 -1.78 34.66 19.98
CA SER A 434 -3.09 35.03 19.44
C SER A 434 -3.34 36.46 19.86
N GLY A 435 -3.15 37.38 18.94
CA GLY A 435 -3.46 38.80 19.13
C GLY A 435 -4.29 39.29 17.96
N GLY A 436 -5.58 39.37 18.12
CA GLY A 436 -6.42 40.18 17.26
C GLY A 436 -6.33 41.64 17.77
N SER A 437 -5.53 42.45 17.13
CA SER A 437 -5.66 43.90 17.32
C SER A 437 -7.07 44.30 16.85
N LEU A 438 -7.97 44.54 17.80
CA LEU A 438 -9.18 45.29 17.52
C LEU A 438 -8.70 46.71 17.24
N SER A 439 -8.40 46.99 15.98
CA SER A 439 -7.86 48.27 15.51
C SER A 439 -8.69 49.42 16.06
N GLY A 440 -8.07 50.28 16.85
CA GLY A 440 -8.69 51.51 17.38
C GLY A 440 -9.35 51.40 18.76
N LEU A 441 -9.35 50.21 19.40
CA LEU A 441 -9.85 50.05 20.76
C LEU A 441 -8.70 49.75 21.74
N ASN A 442 -8.70 50.46 22.88
CA ASN A 442 -7.77 50.17 23.97
C ASN A 442 -8.25 48.93 24.74
N ILE A 443 -7.57 47.79 24.57
CA ILE A 443 -7.89 46.55 25.28
C ILE A 443 -6.91 46.42 26.43
N ILE A 444 -7.41 46.46 27.66
CA ILE A 444 -6.60 46.46 28.87
C ILE A 444 -6.28 45.03 29.29
N ASN A 445 -7.26 44.18 29.24
CA ASN A 445 -7.10 42.76 29.60
C ASN A 445 -7.92 41.88 28.63
N SER A 446 -7.26 40.94 28.01
CA SER A 446 -7.93 39.96 27.16
C SER A 446 -7.31 38.58 27.38
N PRO A 447 -8.02 37.65 28.03
CA PRO A 447 -7.56 36.29 28.22
C PRO A 447 -7.41 35.51 26.88
N GLU A 448 -7.97 36.04 25.79
CA GLU A 448 -7.79 35.47 24.44
C GLU A 448 -6.60 36.11 23.67
N ASN A 449 -6.01 37.21 24.18
CA ASN A 449 -4.81 37.84 23.63
C ASN A 449 -3.58 37.27 24.33
N PHE A 450 -3.08 36.17 23.80
CA PHE A 450 -1.84 35.59 24.28
C PHE A 450 -0.67 36.31 23.59
N SER A 451 0.09 37.10 24.32
CA SER A 451 1.26 37.82 23.80
C SER A 451 2.37 36.85 23.42
N ASP A 452 2.44 35.72 24.11
CA ASP A 452 3.57 34.81 24.02
C ASP A 452 3.22 33.49 23.33
N GLN A 453 4.12 33.05 22.47
CA GLN A 453 4.10 31.71 21.94
C GLN A 453 4.56 30.73 23.02
N ILE A 454 3.78 29.69 23.26
CA ILE A 454 4.16 28.60 24.18
C ILE A 454 4.92 27.54 23.39
N GLU A 455 6.01 27.03 23.96
CA GLU A 455 6.71 25.92 23.35
C GLU A 455 5.83 24.66 23.35
N PHE A 456 5.74 23.99 22.18
CA PHE A 456 4.96 22.78 22.02
C PHE A 456 5.73 21.58 22.58
N ASN A 457 5.51 21.28 23.84
CA ASN A 457 6.08 20.16 24.59
C ASN A 457 5.04 19.54 25.55
N PHE A 458 5.37 18.42 26.19
CA PHE A 458 4.44 17.72 27.07
C PHE A 458 4.08 18.52 28.34
N ASP A 459 5.00 19.33 28.83
CA ASP A 459 4.80 20.13 30.06
C ASP A 459 3.79 21.25 29.82
N ASN A 460 3.76 21.80 28.62
CA ASN A 460 2.91 22.91 28.22
C ASN A 460 1.56 22.49 27.63
N ILE A 461 1.29 21.18 27.48
CA ILE A 461 0.10 20.70 26.79
C ILE A 461 -1.21 21.14 27.47
N SER A 462 -1.22 21.25 28.79
CA SER A 462 -2.37 21.77 29.54
C SER A 462 -2.68 23.21 29.18
N SER A 463 -1.67 24.08 29.17
CA SER A 463 -1.80 25.49 28.79
C SER A 463 -2.24 25.67 27.34
N ILE A 464 -1.79 24.80 26.42
CA ILE A 464 -2.23 24.80 25.03
C ILE A 464 -3.70 24.34 24.91
N LEU A 465 -4.12 23.36 25.71
CA LEU A 465 -5.51 22.91 25.78
C LEU A 465 -6.46 23.99 26.31
N ASP A 466 -6.02 24.78 27.29
CA ASP A 466 -6.81 25.90 27.83
C ASP A 466 -7.04 27.00 26.78
N ARG A 467 -6.11 27.14 25.83
CA ARG A 467 -6.24 28.04 24.66
C ARG A 467 -7.12 27.46 23.55
N SER A 468 -7.71 26.27 23.73
CA SER A 468 -8.50 25.62 22.68
C SER A 468 -9.77 26.40 22.33
N LYS A 469 -10.11 26.39 21.03
CA LYS A 469 -11.37 26.92 20.50
C LYS A 469 -12.24 25.75 20.06
N ILE A 470 -13.43 25.65 20.67
CA ILE A 470 -14.38 24.56 20.41
C ILE A 470 -15.66 25.17 19.85
N GLY A 471 -16.12 24.64 18.72
CA GLY A 471 -17.35 25.11 18.10
C GLY A 471 -18.01 24.09 17.18
N GLY A 472 -19.30 24.30 16.94
CA GLY A 472 -20.10 23.51 16.01
C GLY A 472 -20.96 24.42 15.12
N LYS A 473 -21.21 23.99 13.89
CA LYS A 473 -22.08 24.69 12.94
C LYS A 473 -23.06 23.73 12.32
N HIS A 474 -24.33 24.07 12.38
CA HIS A 474 -25.42 23.46 11.64
C HIS A 474 -25.78 24.31 10.43
N THR A 475 -26.04 23.67 9.31
CA THR A 475 -26.56 24.31 8.11
C THR A 475 -27.69 23.46 7.57
N ILE A 476 -28.88 24.07 7.45
CA ILE A 476 -30.11 23.35 7.03
C ILE A 476 -30.72 24.13 5.86
N PRO A 477 -30.35 23.83 4.61
CA PRO A 477 -31.01 24.36 3.43
C PRO A 477 -32.35 23.63 3.19
N ILE A 478 -33.41 24.41 3.01
CA ILE A 478 -34.74 23.95 2.68
C ILE A 478 -35.13 24.65 1.37
N SER A 479 -35.52 23.90 0.37
CA SER A 479 -35.93 24.49 -0.91
C SER A 479 -37.00 23.67 -1.60
N THR A 480 -37.82 24.33 -2.40
CA THR A 480 -38.76 23.69 -3.30
C THR A 480 -38.78 24.39 -4.65
N SER A 481 -39.35 23.74 -5.66
CA SER A 481 -39.56 24.40 -6.95
C SER A 481 -40.87 23.93 -7.56
N PHE A 482 -41.61 24.87 -8.15
CA PHE A 482 -42.86 24.60 -8.85
C PHE A 482 -43.03 25.52 -10.05
N ASN A 483 -43.84 25.09 -11.01
CA ASN A 483 -44.12 25.88 -12.18
C ASN A 483 -45.39 26.74 -11.93
N LEU A 484 -45.26 28.03 -12.14
CA LEU A 484 -46.35 28.99 -12.13
C LEU A 484 -46.72 29.29 -13.59
N LEU A 485 -48.03 29.25 -13.90
CA LEU A 485 -48.55 29.53 -15.25
C LEU A 485 -47.89 28.74 -16.37
N LYS A 486 -47.35 27.52 -16.09
CA LYS A 486 -46.60 26.63 -16.98
C LYS A 486 -45.25 27.18 -17.51
N TYR A 487 -45.03 28.47 -17.49
CA TYR A 487 -43.86 29.11 -18.12
C TYR A 487 -42.80 29.59 -17.14
N PHE A 488 -43.17 29.81 -15.89
CA PHE A 488 -42.27 30.32 -14.87
C PHE A 488 -41.95 29.24 -13.84
N THR A 489 -40.69 29.00 -13.59
CA THR A 489 -40.25 28.16 -12.48
C THR A 489 -39.96 29.07 -11.29
N VAL A 490 -40.70 28.87 -10.21
CA VAL A 490 -40.54 29.59 -8.94
C VAL A 490 -39.83 28.67 -7.97
N SER A 491 -38.72 29.13 -7.40
CA SER A 491 -37.89 28.34 -6.50
C SER A 491 -37.61 29.11 -5.20
N PRO A 492 -38.49 29.02 -4.21
CA PRO A 492 -38.23 29.55 -2.87
C PRO A 492 -37.24 28.66 -2.14
N SER A 493 -36.34 29.31 -1.38
CA SER A 493 -35.36 28.62 -0.54
C SER A 493 -35.16 29.39 0.77
N VAL A 494 -34.93 28.61 1.83
CA VAL A 494 -34.54 29.13 3.15
C VAL A 494 -33.31 28.36 3.60
N ASN A 495 -32.31 29.09 4.03
CA ASN A 495 -31.10 28.49 4.58
C ASN A 495 -30.96 28.90 6.04
N TYR A 496 -31.11 27.96 6.93
CA TYR A 496 -30.94 28.14 8.37
C TYR A 496 -29.54 27.72 8.79
N ASN A 497 -28.84 28.59 9.52
CA ASN A 497 -27.52 28.34 10.11
C ASN A 497 -27.62 28.56 11.60
N GLU A 498 -26.99 27.63 12.35
CA GLU A 498 -26.82 27.73 13.79
C GLU A 498 -25.38 27.42 14.15
N ILE A 499 -24.80 28.25 15.00
CA ILE A 499 -23.41 28.08 15.44
C ILE A 499 -23.41 27.91 16.95
N TRP A 500 -22.70 26.89 17.42
CA TRP A 500 -22.50 26.56 18.81
C TRP A 500 -21.10 26.96 19.25
N TYR A 501 -21.02 27.70 20.35
CA TYR A 501 -19.80 28.13 20.98
C TYR A 501 -19.73 27.56 22.39
N PHE A 502 -18.53 27.22 22.84
CA PHE A 502 -18.29 26.71 24.18
C PHE A 502 -17.46 27.70 25.03
N LYS A 503 -17.15 28.85 24.47
CA LYS A 503 -16.59 30.01 25.15
C LYS A 503 -17.39 31.26 24.77
N LYS A 504 -17.74 32.08 25.75
CA LYS A 504 -18.41 33.36 25.58
C LYS A 504 -17.47 34.46 26.01
N LEU A 505 -17.32 35.48 25.19
CA LEU A 505 -16.60 36.70 25.53
C LEU A 505 -17.61 37.75 26.02
N SER A 506 -17.31 38.37 27.14
CA SER A 506 -18.01 39.55 27.66
C SER A 506 -17.07 40.74 27.61
N TYR A 507 -17.60 41.88 27.23
CA TYR A 507 -16.86 43.13 27.08
C TYR A 507 -17.36 44.12 28.13
N ASN A 508 -16.46 44.57 29.00
CA ASN A 508 -16.74 45.57 30.02
C ASN A 508 -15.84 46.77 29.78
N TYR A 509 -16.43 47.96 29.79
CA TYR A 509 -15.66 49.18 29.70
C TYR A 509 -15.19 49.61 31.08
N ASN A 510 -13.87 49.74 31.27
CA ASN A 510 -13.25 50.23 32.50
C ASN A 510 -12.94 51.72 32.33
N GLU A 511 -13.72 52.58 33.05
CA GLU A 511 -13.60 54.03 33.00
C GLU A 511 -12.25 54.51 33.58
N LEU A 512 -11.69 53.82 34.57
CA LEU A 512 -10.45 54.22 35.22
C LEU A 512 -9.23 54.08 34.31
N GLU A 513 -9.21 53.04 33.48
CA GLU A 513 -8.12 52.77 32.55
C GLU A 513 -8.44 53.16 31.11
N ASN A 514 -9.62 53.73 30.89
CA ASN A 514 -10.13 54.17 29.57
C ASN A 514 -9.96 53.07 28.50
N GLY A 515 -10.44 51.88 28.82
CA GLY A 515 -10.29 50.76 27.92
C GLY A 515 -11.31 49.64 28.13
N ILE A 516 -11.25 48.62 27.28
CA ILE A 516 -12.16 47.48 27.30
C ILE A 516 -11.48 46.28 27.93
N GLU A 517 -12.11 45.75 28.98
CA GLU A 517 -11.77 44.46 29.55
C GLU A 517 -12.56 43.35 28.86
N ILE A 518 -11.90 42.27 28.49
CA ILE A 518 -12.53 41.12 27.87
C ILE A 518 -12.41 39.94 28.81
N ASP A 519 -13.56 39.47 29.28
CA ASP A 519 -13.64 38.24 30.11
C ASP A 519 -14.10 37.07 29.30
N THR A 520 -13.53 35.90 29.56
CA THR A 520 -13.89 34.65 28.92
C THR A 520 -14.62 33.72 29.89
N THR A 521 -15.85 33.40 29.57
CA THR A 521 -16.64 32.42 30.32
C THR A 521 -16.78 31.12 29.55
N ASN A 522 -16.39 29.98 30.14
CA ASN A 522 -16.59 28.66 29.58
C ASN A 522 -18.06 28.24 29.73
N SER A 523 -18.90 28.62 28.78
CA SER A 523 -20.33 28.29 28.77
C SER A 523 -20.80 27.99 27.36
N PHE A 524 -21.83 27.14 27.25
CA PHE A 524 -22.50 26.93 25.98
C PHE A 524 -23.28 28.14 25.55
N SER A 525 -23.06 28.60 24.34
CA SER A 525 -23.80 29.68 23.69
C SER A 525 -24.11 29.34 22.24
N ARG A 526 -25.21 29.84 21.74
CA ARG A 526 -25.61 29.66 20.34
C ARG A 526 -25.95 30.98 19.67
N ALA A 527 -25.63 31.04 18.39
CA ALA A 527 -26.08 32.10 17.52
C ALA A 527 -26.74 31.46 16.29
N TRP A 528 -27.77 32.05 15.76
CA TRP A 528 -28.45 31.57 14.58
C TRP A 528 -28.75 32.69 13.59
N SER A 529 -28.84 32.32 12.33
CA SER A 529 -29.22 33.21 11.25
C SER A 529 -30.00 32.41 10.20
N TYR A 530 -30.86 33.11 9.49
CA TYR A 530 -31.52 32.57 8.32
C TYR A 530 -31.45 33.56 7.17
N ASN A 531 -31.43 33.03 5.97
CA ASN A 531 -31.63 33.82 4.76
C ASN A 531 -32.68 33.13 3.89
N SER A 532 -33.57 33.91 3.30
CA SER A 532 -34.56 33.44 2.36
C SER A 532 -34.34 34.06 0.99
N ALA A 533 -34.53 33.28 -0.05
CA ALA A 533 -34.43 33.73 -1.43
C ALA A 533 -35.60 33.15 -2.25
N LEU A 534 -36.06 33.97 -3.19
CA LEU A 534 -37.06 33.56 -4.18
C LEU A 534 -36.43 33.73 -5.56
N SER A 535 -36.30 32.63 -6.31
CA SER A 535 -35.82 32.69 -7.69
C SER A 535 -36.99 32.44 -8.64
N LEU A 536 -37.09 33.29 -9.65
CA LEU A 536 -38.04 33.17 -10.75
C LEU A 536 -37.23 32.98 -12.04
N SER A 537 -37.50 31.93 -12.77
CA SER A 537 -36.82 31.65 -14.05
C SER A 537 -37.83 31.21 -15.11
N THR A 538 -37.58 31.60 -16.37
CA THR A 538 -38.30 31.13 -17.55
C THR A 538 -37.33 30.79 -18.66
N ARG A 539 -37.76 29.93 -19.58
CA ARG A 539 -37.01 29.63 -20.80
C ARG A 539 -37.83 30.06 -22.00
N ILE A 540 -37.24 30.94 -22.80
CA ILE A 540 -37.81 31.40 -24.06
C ILE A 540 -37.12 30.62 -25.18
N TYR A 541 -37.89 29.92 -26.01
CA TYR A 541 -37.39 29.21 -27.17
C TYR A 541 -37.74 30.01 -28.43
N GLY A 542 -36.76 30.20 -29.29
CA GLY A 542 -36.94 30.81 -30.62
C GLY A 542 -36.24 29.95 -31.69
N THR A 543 -36.86 29.86 -32.88
CA THR A 543 -36.23 29.26 -34.03
C THR A 543 -35.76 30.37 -34.98
N VAL A 544 -34.47 30.38 -35.27
CA VAL A 544 -33.88 31.30 -36.24
C VAL A 544 -33.65 30.52 -37.54
N PHE A 545 -34.26 30.99 -38.62
CA PHE A 545 -34.00 30.48 -39.93
C PHE A 545 -32.95 31.39 -40.58
N PHE A 546 -31.79 30.84 -40.88
CA PHE A 546 -30.79 31.49 -41.71
C PHE A 546 -31.22 31.37 -43.17
N LYS A 547 -31.32 32.50 -43.87
CA LYS A 547 -31.55 32.55 -45.31
C LYS A 547 -30.27 32.31 -46.08
#